data_7a7f6291ce6d9eadb714298f7a4d5729
#
_entry.id   7a7f6291ce6d9eadb714298f7a4d5729
#
_cell.length_a   1.000
_cell.length_b   1.000
_cell.length_c   1.000
_cell.angle_alpha   90.00
_cell.angle_beta   90.00
_cell.angle_gamma   90.00
#
_symmetry.space_group_name_H-M   'P 1'
#
loop_
_entity.id
_entity.type
_entity.pdbx_description
1 polymer ?
#
loop_
_entity_poly.entity_id
_entity_poly.type
_entity_poly.pdbx_seq_one_letter_code
_entity_poly.pdbx_strand_id
1 'polypeptide(L)'
;VTDALVLGVDSGGSGLRVALGPVDAGRPASTAVCAEPVRTGPDGIDAGHLLDQLLPAVRRLLEQEDAGAAVVAATVGAAGMATLGGRLRARLPDALAETLGVRRVALAADAVTAYAGALGQRPGAVVAGGTGMIALGTDLVTWRRADGWGHLLGDSGGGAWIGRAGLDAALRAHDGRRGGSPVLLARLEALFGPVTGLPGLLYPRTDRPALLASFAPEVGACAREDEVAAGILREAAAHIAAAAAAACPGPAVSGPDDCEVALTGGLFRIGEPLLGPLRGELARQVPQARVVPAEGDPLHGALEIARALAGPGLRLPPHPSLLFVPGVT
;
A
#
# COMPACT_ATOMS: atom_id res chain seq x y z
N VAL A 1 -18.04 -0.56 -32.73
CA VAL A 1 -18.22 -0.74 -31.29
C VAL A 1 -17.16 0.14 -30.65
N THR A 2 -17.57 1.19 -29.93
CA THR A 2 -16.67 2.09 -29.20
C THR A 2 -16.00 1.28 -28.11
N ASP A 3 -14.65 1.20 -28.10
CA ASP A 3 -13.92 0.49 -27.06
C ASP A 3 -14.14 1.19 -25.71
N ALA A 4 -14.85 0.50 -24.81
CA ALA A 4 -15.09 0.97 -23.46
C ALA A 4 -13.84 0.72 -22.62
N LEU A 5 -13.28 1.78 -22.05
CA LEU A 5 -12.08 1.74 -21.24
C LEU A 5 -12.39 2.04 -19.77
N VAL A 6 -11.52 1.58 -18.88
CA VAL A 6 -11.53 1.92 -17.46
C VAL A 6 -10.21 2.55 -17.06
N LEU A 7 -10.27 3.45 -16.10
CA LEU A 7 -9.14 4.20 -15.58
C LEU A 7 -8.82 3.74 -14.16
N GLY A 8 -7.60 3.27 -13.94
CA GLY A 8 -7.04 2.99 -12.62
C GLY A 8 -5.96 4.01 -12.27
N VAL A 9 -5.97 4.51 -11.05
CA VAL A 9 -4.99 5.46 -10.54
C VAL A 9 -4.50 4.99 -9.17
N ASP A 10 -3.19 5.01 -8.97
CA ASP A 10 -2.55 4.74 -7.69
C ASP A 10 -1.64 5.92 -7.33
N SER A 11 -1.99 6.63 -6.25
CA SER A 11 -1.27 7.80 -5.73
C SER A 11 -0.64 7.48 -4.38
N GLY A 12 0.68 7.48 -4.34
CA GLY A 12 1.45 7.18 -3.13
C GLY A 12 2.66 8.08 -2.95
N GLY A 13 3.48 7.75 -1.95
CA GLY A 13 4.68 8.53 -1.64
C GLY A 13 5.78 8.52 -2.72
N SER A 14 5.69 7.62 -3.70
CA SER A 14 6.61 7.53 -4.85
C SER A 14 6.11 8.24 -6.12
N GLY A 15 4.92 8.87 -6.06
CA GLY A 15 4.32 9.54 -7.20
C GLY A 15 2.94 9.02 -7.57
N LEU A 16 2.49 9.36 -8.78
CA LEU A 16 1.20 8.97 -9.34
C LEU A 16 1.42 7.96 -10.47
N ARG A 17 0.75 6.82 -10.40
CA ARG A 17 0.68 5.82 -11.47
C ARG A 17 -0.73 5.80 -12.06
N VAL A 18 -0.82 5.77 -13.38
CA VAL A 18 -2.08 5.79 -14.12
C VAL A 18 -2.10 4.61 -15.07
N ALA A 19 -3.22 3.91 -15.15
CA ALA A 19 -3.44 2.84 -16.12
C ALA A 19 -4.79 3.00 -16.81
N LEU A 20 -4.81 2.77 -18.11
CA LEU A 20 -5.98 2.77 -18.97
C LEU A 20 -6.09 1.40 -19.64
N GLY A 21 -7.20 0.72 -19.48
CA GLY A 21 -7.39 -0.61 -20.04
C GLY A 21 -8.82 -0.92 -20.41
N PRO A 22 -9.06 -1.98 -21.19
CA PRO A 22 -10.41 -2.37 -21.58
C PRO A 22 -11.23 -2.89 -20.37
N VAL A 23 -12.54 -2.77 -20.49
CA VAL A 23 -13.48 -3.27 -19.47
C VAL A 23 -13.36 -4.79 -19.31
N ASP A 24 -13.19 -5.52 -20.40
CA ASP A 24 -13.18 -6.99 -20.44
C ASP A 24 -11.79 -7.62 -20.16
N ALA A 25 -10.79 -6.82 -19.84
CA ALA A 25 -9.41 -7.28 -19.61
C ALA A 25 -8.77 -8.07 -20.79
N GLY A 26 -9.32 -7.97 -21.98
CA GLY A 26 -8.87 -8.73 -23.16
C GLY A 26 -7.49 -8.36 -23.70
N ARG A 27 -6.93 -7.22 -23.27
CA ARG A 27 -5.56 -6.77 -23.55
C ARG A 27 -4.91 -6.09 -22.36
N PRO A 28 -3.57 -6.00 -22.31
CA PRO A 28 -2.87 -5.26 -21.26
C PRO A 28 -3.29 -3.78 -21.23
N ALA A 29 -3.28 -3.19 -20.05
CA ALA A 29 -3.52 -1.77 -19.86
C ALA A 29 -2.30 -0.94 -20.28
N SER A 30 -2.52 0.22 -20.92
CA SER A 30 -1.52 1.24 -21.13
C SER A 30 -1.24 1.99 -19.82
N THR A 31 0.01 2.34 -19.53
CA THR A 31 0.39 2.94 -18.24
C THR A 31 1.20 4.22 -18.39
N ALA A 32 1.05 5.14 -17.44
CA ALA A 32 1.87 6.32 -17.30
C ALA A 32 2.28 6.52 -15.83
N VAL A 33 3.44 7.14 -15.62
CA VAL A 33 3.99 7.44 -14.29
C VAL A 33 4.34 8.91 -14.22
N CYS A 34 3.92 9.57 -13.12
CA CYS A 34 4.35 10.89 -12.73
C CYS A 34 5.16 10.74 -11.43
N ALA A 35 6.45 11.05 -11.48
CA ALA A 35 7.36 10.80 -10.35
C ALA A 35 7.18 11.76 -9.17
N GLU A 36 6.45 12.86 -9.34
CA GLU A 36 6.17 13.81 -8.26
C GLU A 36 5.00 13.31 -7.42
N PRO A 37 5.17 13.10 -6.10
CA PRO A 37 4.08 12.75 -5.22
C PRO A 37 3.02 13.85 -5.15
N VAL A 38 1.75 13.46 -5.01
CA VAL A 38 0.66 14.43 -4.83
C VAL A 38 0.82 15.14 -3.49
N ARG A 39 0.71 16.46 -3.50
CA ARG A 39 0.88 17.29 -2.31
C ARG A 39 -0.20 17.00 -1.27
N THR A 40 0.24 16.98 -0.01
CA THR A 40 -0.64 16.81 1.14
C THR A 40 -0.32 17.91 2.15
N GLY A 41 -1.34 18.53 2.71
CA GLY A 41 -1.23 19.60 3.67
C GLY A 41 -2.26 19.50 4.80
N PRO A 42 -2.40 20.56 5.63
CA PRO A 42 -3.37 20.60 6.74
C PRO A 42 -4.81 20.33 6.30
N ASP A 43 -5.11 20.68 5.06
CA ASP A 43 -6.44 20.50 4.46
C ASP A 43 -6.63 19.14 3.76
N GLY A 44 -5.67 18.24 3.90
CA GLY A 44 -5.67 16.92 3.29
C GLY A 44 -4.90 16.85 1.96
N ILE A 45 -5.27 15.86 1.15
CA ILE A 45 -4.65 15.62 -0.17
C ILE A 45 -5.11 16.72 -1.14
N ASP A 46 -4.17 17.35 -1.84
CA ASP A 46 -4.45 18.41 -2.81
C ASP A 46 -5.07 17.82 -4.10
N ALA A 47 -6.39 18.01 -4.23
CA ALA A 47 -7.16 17.53 -5.36
C ALA A 47 -6.80 18.26 -6.68
N GLY A 48 -6.42 19.53 -6.61
CA GLY A 48 -5.97 20.31 -7.77
C GLY A 48 -4.67 19.75 -8.32
N HIS A 49 -3.66 19.59 -7.45
CA HIS A 49 -2.37 19.04 -7.82
C HIS A 49 -2.47 17.60 -8.35
N LEU A 50 -3.37 16.77 -7.80
CA LEU A 50 -3.64 15.45 -8.34
C LEU A 50 -4.20 15.53 -9.76
N LEU A 51 -5.20 16.39 -10.02
CA LEU A 51 -5.80 16.58 -11.33
C LEU A 51 -4.81 17.15 -12.34
N ASP A 52 -3.94 18.07 -11.94
CA ASP A 52 -2.90 18.66 -12.81
C ASP A 52 -1.90 17.61 -13.33
N GLN A 53 -1.66 16.55 -12.57
CA GLN A 53 -0.83 15.42 -13.00
C GLN A 53 -1.63 14.37 -13.77
N LEU A 54 -2.83 14.03 -13.28
CA LEU A 54 -3.67 12.96 -13.79
C LEU A 54 -4.17 13.25 -15.21
N LEU A 55 -4.76 14.43 -15.43
CA LEU A 55 -5.44 14.73 -16.69
C LEU A 55 -4.50 14.71 -17.92
N PRO A 56 -3.28 15.29 -17.87
CA PRO A 56 -2.34 15.17 -18.96
C PRO A 56 -1.87 13.72 -19.20
N ALA A 57 -1.70 12.93 -18.13
CA ALA A 57 -1.33 11.52 -18.25
C ALA A 57 -2.43 10.71 -18.95
N VAL A 58 -3.70 10.90 -18.54
CA VAL A 58 -4.84 10.22 -19.17
C VAL A 58 -5.00 10.61 -20.64
N ARG A 59 -4.88 11.90 -20.96
CA ARG A 59 -4.97 12.37 -22.36
C ARG A 59 -3.91 11.69 -23.25
N ARG A 60 -2.66 11.63 -22.80
CA ARG A 60 -1.59 10.94 -23.53
C ARG A 60 -1.86 9.45 -23.74
N LEU A 61 -2.48 8.79 -22.75
CA LEU A 61 -2.87 7.38 -22.90
C LEU A 61 -4.03 7.22 -23.88
N LEU A 62 -5.03 8.11 -23.85
CA LEU A 62 -6.16 8.11 -24.79
C LEU A 62 -5.74 8.38 -26.23
N GLU A 63 -4.69 9.19 -26.48
CA GLU A 63 -4.13 9.43 -27.81
C GLU A 63 -3.53 8.16 -28.44
N GLN A 64 -3.22 7.13 -27.66
CA GLN A 64 -2.70 5.84 -28.11
C GLN A 64 -3.81 4.81 -28.38
N GLU A 65 -5.05 5.14 -28.04
CA GLU A 65 -6.22 4.28 -28.22
C GLU A 65 -6.97 4.63 -29.53
N ASP A 66 -7.86 3.75 -29.94
CA ASP A 66 -8.66 3.94 -31.15
C ASP A 66 -9.56 5.16 -31.08
N ALA A 67 -9.78 5.82 -32.20
CA ALA A 67 -10.65 6.98 -32.31
C ALA A 67 -12.08 6.63 -31.84
N GLY A 68 -12.52 7.24 -30.75
CA GLY A 68 -13.83 6.99 -30.15
C GLY A 68 -13.79 6.16 -28.87
N ALA A 69 -12.64 5.68 -28.43
CA ALA A 69 -12.51 5.04 -27.14
C ALA A 69 -12.95 5.99 -26.00
N ALA A 70 -13.74 5.50 -25.07
CA ALA A 70 -14.29 6.29 -23.97
C ALA A 70 -14.05 5.63 -22.62
N VAL A 71 -13.64 6.43 -21.63
CA VAL A 71 -13.51 5.97 -20.25
C VAL A 71 -14.89 5.92 -19.60
N VAL A 72 -15.37 4.74 -19.22
CA VAL A 72 -16.71 4.52 -18.68
C VAL A 72 -16.73 4.44 -17.14
N ALA A 73 -15.59 4.10 -16.52
CA ALA A 73 -15.45 4.08 -15.07
C ALA A 73 -14.02 4.41 -14.65
N ALA A 74 -13.84 4.96 -13.45
CA ALA A 74 -12.54 5.30 -12.90
C ALA A 74 -12.44 4.91 -11.42
N THR A 75 -11.26 4.47 -11.01
CA THR A 75 -10.91 4.29 -9.59
C THR A 75 -9.63 5.03 -9.28
N VAL A 76 -9.67 5.86 -8.25
CA VAL A 76 -8.50 6.59 -7.74
C VAL A 76 -8.17 6.08 -6.35
N GLY A 77 -7.06 5.34 -6.26
CA GLY A 77 -6.44 4.94 -5.01
C GLY A 77 -5.46 6.00 -4.52
N ALA A 78 -5.54 6.39 -3.26
CA ALA A 78 -4.64 7.39 -2.70
C ALA A 78 -4.23 7.07 -1.26
N ALA A 79 -2.90 7.18 -1.01
CA ALA A 79 -2.36 7.12 0.34
C ALA A 79 -2.94 8.25 1.19
N GLY A 80 -3.37 7.91 2.42
CA GLY A 80 -4.02 8.87 3.30
C GLY A 80 -5.50 9.15 2.99
N MET A 81 -6.09 8.54 1.99
CA MET A 81 -7.50 8.75 1.60
C MET A 81 -8.48 8.53 2.75
N ALA A 82 -8.19 7.57 3.64
CA ALA A 82 -9.05 7.25 4.77
C ALA A 82 -9.23 8.43 5.75
N THR A 83 -8.19 9.22 5.98
CA THR A 83 -8.15 10.31 6.97
C THR A 83 -8.10 11.70 6.34
N LEU A 84 -7.46 11.84 5.19
CA LEU A 84 -7.18 13.12 4.53
C LEU A 84 -7.91 13.29 3.19
N GLY A 85 -8.78 12.35 2.81
CA GLY A 85 -9.44 12.31 1.51
C GLY A 85 -10.69 13.20 1.36
N GLY A 86 -11.04 14.03 2.35
CA GLY A 86 -12.28 14.84 2.31
C GLY A 86 -12.39 15.70 1.05
N ARG A 87 -11.35 16.44 0.69
CA ARG A 87 -11.33 17.29 -0.52
C ARG A 87 -11.34 16.47 -1.81
N LEU A 88 -10.69 15.29 -1.84
CA LEU A 88 -10.75 14.41 -3.00
C LEU A 88 -12.19 13.93 -3.23
N ARG A 89 -12.87 13.46 -2.18
CA ARG A 89 -14.27 13.01 -2.28
C ARG A 89 -15.22 14.12 -2.75
N ALA A 90 -14.96 15.36 -2.34
CA ALA A 90 -15.79 16.51 -2.73
C ALA A 90 -15.57 17.00 -4.17
N ARG A 91 -14.37 16.80 -4.75
CA ARG A 91 -13.99 17.44 -6.01
C ARG A 91 -13.74 16.48 -7.18
N LEU A 92 -13.16 15.31 -6.91
CA LEU A 92 -12.73 14.41 -7.98
C LEU A 92 -13.88 13.86 -8.82
N PRO A 93 -15.03 13.42 -8.25
CA PRO A 93 -16.12 12.89 -9.05
C PRO A 93 -16.62 13.89 -10.10
N ASP A 94 -16.87 15.14 -9.70
CA ASP A 94 -17.34 16.18 -10.60
C ASP A 94 -16.28 16.56 -11.63
N ALA A 95 -15.02 16.73 -11.21
CA ALA A 95 -13.93 17.05 -12.13
C ALA A 95 -13.71 15.96 -13.20
N LEU A 96 -13.80 14.68 -12.84
CA LEU A 96 -13.70 13.58 -13.81
C LEU A 96 -14.92 13.51 -14.74
N ALA A 97 -16.12 13.81 -14.22
CA ALA A 97 -17.33 13.89 -15.04
C ALA A 97 -17.25 15.04 -16.06
N GLU A 98 -16.77 16.21 -15.65
CA GLU A 98 -16.65 17.40 -16.51
C GLU A 98 -15.55 17.25 -17.56
N THR A 99 -14.39 16.68 -17.18
CA THR A 99 -13.22 16.68 -18.06
C THR A 99 -13.07 15.44 -18.92
N LEU A 100 -13.54 14.28 -18.45
CA LEU A 100 -13.42 12.97 -19.11
C LEU A 100 -14.77 12.31 -19.40
N GLY A 101 -15.89 12.90 -18.97
CA GLY A 101 -17.22 12.31 -19.10
C GLY A 101 -17.50 11.13 -18.18
N VAL A 102 -16.60 10.84 -17.24
CA VAL A 102 -16.65 9.65 -16.37
C VAL A 102 -17.56 9.91 -15.16
N ARG A 103 -18.67 9.20 -15.08
CA ARG A 103 -19.64 9.33 -13.97
C ARG A 103 -19.58 8.18 -12.96
N ARG A 104 -19.04 7.02 -13.35
CA ARG A 104 -18.85 5.88 -12.45
C ARG A 104 -17.45 5.97 -11.83
N VAL A 105 -17.37 6.51 -10.61
CA VAL A 105 -16.11 6.81 -9.94
C VAL A 105 -16.06 6.10 -8.59
N ALA A 106 -14.94 5.49 -8.25
CA ALA A 106 -14.61 5.09 -6.89
C ALA A 106 -13.35 5.81 -6.41
N LEU A 107 -13.35 6.26 -5.16
CA LEU A 107 -12.19 6.78 -4.48
C LEU A 107 -11.82 5.81 -3.35
N ALA A 108 -10.64 5.25 -3.41
CA ALA A 108 -10.20 4.18 -2.53
C ALA A 108 -9.00 4.58 -1.68
N ALA A 109 -8.93 4.11 -0.45
CA ALA A 109 -7.68 4.09 0.28
C ALA A 109 -6.67 3.17 -0.45
N ASP A 110 -5.39 3.49 -0.40
CA ASP A 110 -4.31 2.70 -0.98
C ASP A 110 -4.33 1.22 -0.52
N ALA A 111 -4.71 0.97 0.73
CA ALA A 111 -4.90 -0.38 1.25
C ALA A 111 -6.05 -1.14 0.55
N VAL A 112 -7.09 -0.45 0.08
CA VAL A 112 -8.20 -1.09 -0.67
C VAL A 112 -7.77 -1.44 -2.08
N THR A 113 -7.04 -0.57 -2.76
CA THR A 113 -6.47 -0.89 -4.08
C THR A 113 -5.40 -1.99 -3.97
N ALA A 114 -4.59 -1.98 -2.91
CA ALA A 114 -3.68 -3.07 -2.61
C ALA A 114 -4.42 -4.40 -2.38
N TYR A 115 -5.55 -4.37 -1.66
CA TYR A 115 -6.42 -5.53 -1.45
C TYR A 115 -6.96 -6.06 -2.78
N ALA A 116 -7.60 -5.19 -3.56
CA ALA A 116 -8.18 -5.57 -4.85
C ALA A 116 -7.12 -6.09 -5.84
N GLY A 117 -5.91 -5.53 -5.81
CA GLY A 117 -4.80 -6.02 -6.63
C GLY A 117 -4.30 -7.40 -6.21
N ALA A 118 -4.24 -7.65 -4.91
CA ALA A 118 -3.70 -8.90 -4.39
C ALA A 118 -4.69 -10.06 -4.37
N LEU A 119 -5.97 -9.81 -4.04
CA LEU A 119 -7.00 -10.84 -3.87
C LEU A 119 -8.24 -10.63 -4.76
N GLY A 120 -8.28 -9.58 -5.57
CA GLY A 120 -9.49 -9.25 -6.33
C GLY A 120 -10.66 -8.92 -5.39
N GLN A 121 -11.79 -9.55 -5.65
CA GLN A 121 -13.00 -9.39 -4.85
C GLN A 121 -13.38 -10.69 -4.11
N ARG A 122 -12.40 -11.35 -3.50
CA ARG A 122 -12.57 -12.53 -2.65
C ARG A 122 -12.47 -12.18 -1.16
N PRO A 123 -13.13 -12.90 -0.25
CA PRO A 123 -12.91 -12.76 1.18
C PRO A 123 -11.47 -13.07 1.57
N GLY A 124 -10.93 -12.36 2.57
CA GLY A 124 -9.56 -12.61 3.03
C GLY A 124 -8.94 -11.39 3.72
N ALA A 125 -7.62 -11.38 3.82
CA ALA A 125 -6.85 -10.26 4.32
C ALA A 125 -5.60 -10.00 3.46
N VAL A 126 -5.23 -8.76 3.34
CA VAL A 126 -4.00 -8.33 2.65
C VAL A 126 -3.16 -7.53 3.62
N VAL A 127 -1.88 -7.87 3.71
CA VAL A 127 -0.89 -7.05 4.38
C VAL A 127 -0.14 -6.26 3.32
N ALA A 128 -0.30 -4.94 3.35
CA ALA A 128 0.46 -4.02 2.52
C ALA A 128 1.64 -3.48 3.33
N GLY A 129 2.86 -3.89 2.97
CA GLY A 129 4.10 -3.52 3.65
C GLY A 129 5.04 -2.74 2.74
N GLY A 130 5.42 -1.55 3.18
CA GLY A 130 6.34 -0.66 2.50
C GLY A 130 7.12 0.16 3.54
N THR A 131 7.13 1.48 3.41
CA THR A 131 7.62 2.38 4.46
C THR A 131 6.84 2.17 5.75
N GLY A 132 5.51 2.12 5.68
CA GLY A 132 4.63 1.68 6.77
C GLY A 132 4.15 0.23 6.59
N MET A 133 3.17 -0.15 7.41
CA MET A 133 2.50 -1.45 7.34
C MET A 133 1.03 -1.31 7.75
N ILE A 134 0.15 -1.93 6.97
CA ILE A 134 -1.28 -2.02 7.26
C ILE A 134 -1.80 -3.40 6.86
N ALA A 135 -2.68 -3.98 7.65
CA ALA A 135 -3.48 -5.11 7.24
C ALA A 135 -4.94 -4.68 7.03
N LEU A 136 -5.52 -5.12 5.93
CA LEU A 136 -6.91 -4.86 5.57
C LEU A 136 -7.58 -6.17 5.15
N GLY A 137 -8.71 -6.48 5.74
CA GLY A 137 -9.48 -7.67 5.41
C GLY A 137 -10.95 -7.36 5.18
N THR A 138 -11.65 -8.25 4.48
CA THR A 138 -13.10 -8.17 4.29
C THR A 138 -13.71 -9.56 4.10
N ASP A 139 -14.94 -9.69 4.59
CA ASP A 139 -15.87 -10.76 4.31
C ASP A 139 -16.81 -10.43 3.12
N LEU A 140 -16.51 -9.36 2.39
CA LEU A 140 -17.33 -8.71 1.35
C LEU A 140 -18.61 -8.04 1.88
N VAL A 141 -18.77 -7.94 3.20
CA VAL A 141 -19.85 -7.18 3.85
C VAL A 141 -19.27 -5.99 4.63
N THR A 142 -18.16 -6.24 5.34
CA THR A 142 -17.51 -5.22 6.17
C THR A 142 -16.00 -5.23 5.97
N TRP A 143 -15.36 -4.08 6.20
CA TRP A 143 -13.91 -3.95 6.25
C TRP A 143 -13.39 -4.11 7.67
N ARG A 144 -12.28 -4.81 7.81
CA ARG A 144 -11.49 -4.91 9.04
C ARG A 144 -10.11 -4.38 8.77
N ARG A 145 -9.73 -3.32 9.47
CA ARG A 145 -8.39 -2.73 9.40
C ARG A 145 -7.64 -3.05 10.68
N ALA A 146 -6.38 -3.44 10.54
CA ALA A 146 -5.44 -3.57 11.65
C ALA A 146 -4.15 -2.82 11.32
N ASP A 147 -3.66 -2.03 12.26
CA ASP A 147 -2.51 -1.12 12.14
C ASP A 147 -2.69 -0.05 11.03
N GLY A 148 -1.61 0.46 10.45
CA GLY A 148 -1.65 1.58 9.50
C GLY A 148 -1.86 2.94 10.18
N TRP A 149 -1.39 3.10 11.42
CA TRP A 149 -1.53 4.34 12.21
C TRP A 149 -0.39 5.33 11.99
N GLY A 150 0.53 5.01 11.09
CA GLY A 150 1.73 5.78 10.83
C GLY A 150 2.89 5.43 11.76
N HIS A 151 4.10 5.76 11.32
CA HIS A 151 5.36 5.34 11.93
C HIS A 151 5.59 5.78 13.39
N LEU A 152 4.80 6.72 13.91
CA LEU A 152 4.88 7.17 15.29
C LEU A 152 3.95 6.39 16.24
N LEU A 153 2.79 5.95 15.74
CA LEU A 153 1.73 5.35 16.55
C LEU A 153 1.50 3.88 16.22
N GLY A 154 2.05 3.39 15.12
CA GLY A 154 1.83 2.04 14.61
C GLY A 154 2.81 1.69 13.50
N ASP A 155 2.29 1.11 12.42
CA ASP A 155 3.06 0.56 11.31
C ASP A 155 4.09 -0.49 11.79
N SER A 156 3.74 -1.22 12.85
CA SER A 156 4.64 -2.15 13.53
C SER A 156 5.04 -3.30 12.60
N GLY A 157 6.34 -3.48 12.43
CA GLY A 157 6.90 -4.43 11.47
C GLY A 157 7.06 -3.87 10.05
N GLY A 158 6.63 -2.63 9.77
CA GLY A 158 6.88 -1.94 8.51
C GLY A 158 8.33 -1.51 8.34
N GLY A 159 8.68 -1.02 7.14
CA GLY A 159 10.06 -0.64 6.81
C GLY A 159 10.64 0.42 7.75
N ALA A 160 9.88 1.45 8.10
CA ALA A 160 10.32 2.49 9.03
C ALA A 160 10.51 1.94 10.45
N TRP A 161 9.67 0.99 10.88
CA TRP A 161 9.80 0.32 12.17
C TRP A 161 11.09 -0.53 12.22
N ILE A 162 11.30 -1.38 11.21
CA ILE A 162 12.51 -2.22 11.09
C ILE A 162 13.77 -1.35 11.03
N GLY A 163 13.75 -0.34 10.16
CA GLY A 163 14.91 0.54 10.00
C GLY A 163 15.23 1.33 11.27
N ARG A 164 14.21 1.83 11.99
CA ARG A 164 14.39 2.50 13.29
C ARG A 164 14.99 1.55 14.33
N ALA A 165 14.49 0.30 14.41
CA ALA A 165 15.04 -0.69 15.34
C ALA A 165 16.49 -1.04 15.01
N GLY A 166 16.82 -1.18 13.71
CA GLY A 166 18.20 -1.39 13.27
C GLY A 166 19.13 -0.21 13.59
N LEU A 167 18.68 1.02 13.39
CA LEU A 167 19.43 2.23 13.75
C LEU A 167 19.63 2.34 15.27
N ASP A 168 18.61 2.02 16.10
CA ASP A 168 18.78 1.98 17.57
C ASP A 168 19.84 0.94 17.97
N ALA A 169 19.82 -0.25 17.35
CA ALA A 169 20.83 -1.29 17.61
C ALA A 169 22.26 -0.83 17.19
N ALA A 170 22.40 -0.14 16.09
CA ALA A 170 23.66 0.46 15.65
C ALA A 170 24.16 1.53 16.65
N LEU A 171 23.28 2.42 17.09
CA LEU A 171 23.60 3.46 18.08
C LEU A 171 23.94 2.85 19.45
N ARG A 172 23.28 1.78 19.87
CA ARG A 172 23.65 1.04 21.10
C ARG A 172 25.07 0.46 21.02
N ALA A 173 25.48 -0.04 19.85
CA ALA A 173 26.85 -0.53 19.66
C ALA A 173 27.84 0.63 19.74
N HIS A 174 27.56 1.77 19.13
CA HIS A 174 28.41 2.97 19.23
C HIS A 174 28.58 3.45 20.67
N ASP A 175 27.51 3.45 21.45
CA ASP A 175 27.52 3.87 22.87
C ASP A 175 28.09 2.81 23.83
N GLY A 176 28.38 1.58 23.39
CA GLY A 176 28.77 0.47 24.25
C GLY A 176 27.63 -0.12 25.09
N ARG A 177 26.37 0.11 24.72
CA ARG A 177 25.18 -0.42 25.43
C ARG A 177 24.87 -1.86 25.01
N ARG A 178 24.22 -2.60 25.90
CA ARG A 178 23.72 -3.96 25.60
C ARG A 178 22.68 -3.94 24.49
N GLY A 179 22.65 -5.01 23.69
CA GLY A 179 21.73 -5.16 22.56
C GLY A 179 22.12 -4.34 21.34
N GLY A 180 23.38 -3.85 21.30
CA GLY A 180 23.94 -3.21 20.11
C GLY A 180 24.46 -4.23 19.09
N SER A 181 24.49 -3.82 17.83
CA SER A 181 25.06 -4.58 16.71
C SER A 181 26.19 -3.80 16.04
N PRO A 182 27.46 -4.22 16.18
CA PRO A 182 28.58 -3.61 15.45
C PRO A 182 28.43 -3.74 13.92
N VAL A 183 27.77 -4.80 13.45
CA VAL A 183 27.52 -5.02 12.02
C VAL A 183 26.56 -3.97 11.49
N LEU A 184 25.44 -3.71 12.18
CA LEU A 184 24.50 -2.65 11.82
C LEU A 184 25.11 -1.25 11.97
N LEU A 185 26.04 -1.05 12.92
CA LEU A 185 26.80 0.21 13.05
C LEU A 185 27.62 0.48 11.80
N ALA A 186 28.37 -0.50 11.33
CA ALA A 186 29.14 -0.36 10.09
C ALA A 186 28.26 -0.05 8.88
N ARG A 187 27.06 -0.66 8.80
CA ARG A 187 26.08 -0.35 7.74
C ARG A 187 25.50 1.07 7.85
N LEU A 188 25.21 1.52 9.08
CA LEU A 188 24.75 2.88 9.33
C LEU A 188 25.80 3.90 8.82
N GLU A 189 27.07 3.72 9.21
CA GLU A 189 28.15 4.62 8.82
C GLU A 189 28.41 4.61 7.31
N ALA A 190 28.29 3.45 6.67
CA ALA A 190 28.41 3.34 5.22
C ALA A 190 27.30 4.07 4.46
N LEU A 191 26.06 4.04 4.99
CA LEU A 191 24.89 4.60 4.31
C LEU A 191 24.66 6.09 4.63
N PHE A 192 24.87 6.49 5.87
CA PHE A 192 24.52 7.84 6.37
C PHE A 192 25.72 8.66 6.84
N GLY A 193 26.93 8.10 6.81
CA GLY A 193 28.13 8.75 7.33
C GLY A 193 28.26 8.62 8.85
N PRO A 194 29.13 9.45 9.47
CA PRO A 194 29.42 9.33 10.90
C PRO A 194 28.17 9.42 11.78
N VAL A 195 28.10 8.57 12.79
CA VAL A 195 26.95 8.45 13.73
C VAL A 195 26.53 9.81 14.29
N THR A 196 27.50 10.67 14.63
CA THR A 196 27.24 12.01 15.20
C THR A 196 26.45 12.93 14.26
N GLY A 197 26.47 12.67 12.96
CA GLY A 197 25.72 13.42 11.95
C GLY A 197 24.26 12.97 11.79
N LEU A 198 23.91 11.76 12.25
CA LEU A 198 22.59 11.16 12.02
C LEU A 198 21.42 12.01 12.54
N PRO A 199 21.46 12.62 13.74
CA PRO A 199 20.38 13.48 14.20
C PRO A 199 20.16 14.70 13.28
N GLY A 200 21.23 15.35 12.82
CA GLY A 200 21.17 16.46 11.88
C GLY A 200 20.62 16.07 10.51
N LEU A 201 20.85 14.83 10.08
CA LEU A 201 20.28 14.28 8.86
C LEU A 201 18.79 13.96 9.00
N LEU A 202 18.35 13.41 10.14
CA LEU A 202 17.01 12.84 10.31
C LEU A 202 15.98 13.89 10.77
N TYR A 203 16.29 14.68 11.83
CA TYR A 203 15.28 15.51 12.49
C TYR A 203 14.71 16.67 11.65
N PRO A 204 15.47 17.34 10.75
CA PRO A 204 14.92 18.40 9.92
C PRO A 204 14.01 17.92 8.79
N ARG A 205 14.03 16.62 8.46
CA ARG A 205 13.32 16.08 7.29
C ARG A 205 11.83 15.94 7.54
N THR A 206 11.03 16.13 6.50
CA THR A 206 9.59 15.85 6.48
C THR A 206 9.29 14.41 6.08
N ASP A 207 10.20 13.75 5.35
CA ASP A 207 10.13 12.37 4.87
C ASP A 207 10.88 11.37 5.77
N ARG A 208 10.95 11.65 7.09
CA ARG A 208 11.62 10.78 8.08
C ARG A 208 11.25 9.32 7.98
N PRO A 209 9.97 8.93 7.77
CA PRO A 209 9.62 7.53 7.65
C PRO A 209 10.31 6.83 6.48
N ALA A 210 10.46 7.53 5.33
CA ALA A 210 11.16 6.98 4.17
C ALA A 210 12.66 6.82 4.44
N LEU A 211 13.29 7.78 5.12
CA LEU A 211 14.69 7.67 5.53
C LEU A 211 14.90 6.50 6.51
N LEU A 212 14.03 6.34 7.51
CA LEU A 212 14.08 5.20 8.42
C LEU A 212 13.93 3.88 7.65
N ALA A 213 12.95 3.79 6.75
CA ALA A 213 12.66 2.60 5.96
C ALA A 213 13.82 2.23 5.02
N SER A 214 14.64 3.21 4.58
CA SER A 214 15.80 2.93 3.73
C SER A 214 16.88 2.08 4.42
N PHE A 215 16.86 1.98 5.77
CA PHE A 215 17.75 1.11 6.52
C PHE A 215 17.22 -0.32 6.70
N ALA A 216 15.95 -0.59 6.44
CA ALA A 216 15.37 -1.93 6.61
C ALA A 216 16.05 -3.01 5.72
N PRO A 217 16.43 -2.75 4.46
CA PRO A 217 17.20 -3.71 3.66
C PRO A 217 18.54 -4.09 4.29
N GLU A 218 19.23 -3.16 4.97
CA GLU A 218 20.50 -3.42 5.65
C GLU A 218 20.30 -4.36 6.85
N VAL A 219 19.22 -4.19 7.61
CA VAL A 219 18.82 -5.14 8.66
C VAL A 219 18.60 -6.54 8.06
N GLY A 220 17.90 -6.61 6.92
CA GLY A 220 17.68 -7.85 6.19
C GLY A 220 18.98 -8.54 5.75
N ALA A 221 19.91 -7.76 5.20
CA ALA A 221 21.20 -8.26 4.72
C ALA A 221 22.08 -8.81 5.86
N CYS A 222 22.02 -8.19 7.05
CA CYS A 222 22.81 -8.60 8.20
C CYS A 222 22.22 -9.79 8.98
N ALA A 223 20.93 -10.11 8.81
CA ALA A 223 20.22 -11.06 9.67
C ALA A 223 20.77 -12.50 9.67
N ARG A 224 21.57 -12.88 8.68
CA ARG A 224 22.21 -14.22 8.65
C ARG A 224 23.42 -14.32 9.57
N GLU A 225 24.09 -13.22 9.85
CA GLU A 225 25.37 -13.15 10.58
C GLU A 225 25.22 -12.42 11.91
N ASP A 226 24.11 -11.74 12.13
CA ASP A 226 23.86 -10.91 13.30
C ASP A 226 22.52 -11.26 13.96
N GLU A 227 22.59 -11.78 15.19
CA GLU A 227 21.41 -12.21 15.94
C GLU A 227 20.51 -11.05 16.35
N VAL A 228 21.03 -9.82 16.49
CA VAL A 228 20.24 -8.61 16.77
C VAL A 228 19.40 -8.27 15.56
N ALA A 229 19.99 -8.26 14.37
CA ALA A 229 19.26 -8.04 13.12
C ALA A 229 18.20 -9.13 12.88
N ALA A 230 18.55 -10.39 13.09
CA ALA A 230 17.60 -11.50 13.01
C ALA A 230 16.46 -11.35 14.02
N GLY A 231 16.74 -10.90 15.25
CA GLY A 231 15.76 -10.62 16.29
C GLY A 231 14.75 -9.55 15.88
N ILE A 232 15.23 -8.45 15.28
CA ILE A 232 14.39 -7.38 14.77
C ILE A 232 13.40 -7.90 13.71
N LEU A 233 13.87 -8.75 12.79
CA LEU A 233 13.00 -9.30 11.75
C LEU A 233 12.01 -10.34 12.28
N ARG A 234 12.36 -11.11 13.31
CA ARG A 234 11.39 -12.01 13.99
C ARG A 234 10.29 -11.22 14.70
N GLU A 235 10.64 -10.12 15.35
CA GLU A 235 9.67 -9.23 16.00
C GLU A 235 8.77 -8.55 14.96
N ALA A 236 9.34 -8.06 13.86
CA ALA A 236 8.58 -7.52 12.74
C ALA A 236 7.58 -8.56 12.17
N ALA A 237 8.02 -9.80 11.99
CA ALA A 237 7.19 -10.90 11.52
C ALA A 237 6.01 -11.18 12.47
N ALA A 238 6.25 -11.15 13.78
CA ALA A 238 5.19 -11.32 14.78
C ALA A 238 4.16 -10.19 14.73
N HIS A 239 4.59 -8.94 14.59
CA HIS A 239 3.70 -7.78 14.43
C HIS A 239 2.85 -7.87 13.15
N ILE A 240 3.47 -8.21 12.02
CA ILE A 240 2.78 -8.37 10.74
C ILE A 240 1.74 -9.48 10.82
N ALA A 241 2.10 -10.63 11.41
CA ALA A 241 1.15 -11.74 11.57
C ALA A 241 -0.01 -11.40 12.50
N ALA A 242 0.25 -10.65 13.59
CA ALA A 242 -0.79 -10.19 14.51
C ALA A 242 -1.78 -9.23 13.81
N ALA A 243 -1.28 -8.32 12.96
CA ALA A 243 -2.13 -7.44 12.17
C ALA A 243 -2.96 -8.22 11.14
N ALA A 244 -2.35 -9.19 10.45
CA ALA A 244 -3.05 -10.08 9.52
C ALA A 244 -4.17 -10.86 10.23
N ALA A 245 -3.89 -11.42 11.41
CA ALA A 245 -4.87 -12.14 12.22
C ALA A 245 -6.06 -11.28 12.63
N ALA A 246 -5.81 -10.03 13.02
CA ALA A 246 -6.86 -9.09 13.41
C ALA A 246 -7.71 -8.62 12.22
N ALA A 247 -7.13 -8.58 11.01
CA ALA A 247 -7.83 -8.20 9.79
C ALA A 247 -8.58 -9.37 9.13
N CYS A 248 -8.15 -10.61 9.35
CA CYS A 248 -8.82 -11.80 8.78
C CYS A 248 -10.30 -11.85 9.16
N PRO A 249 -11.21 -12.11 8.20
CA PRO A 249 -12.61 -12.44 8.52
C PRO A 249 -12.66 -13.69 9.41
N GLY A 250 -13.57 -13.66 10.37
CA GLY A 250 -13.74 -14.81 11.27
C GLY A 250 -14.36 -16.02 10.59
N PRO A 251 -14.16 -17.24 11.12
CA PRO A 251 -14.64 -18.50 10.52
C PRO A 251 -16.15 -18.62 10.39
N ALA A 252 -16.91 -17.75 11.06
CA ALA A 252 -18.37 -17.76 11.01
C ALA A 252 -18.96 -17.24 9.68
N VAL A 253 -18.16 -16.54 8.86
CA VAL A 253 -18.60 -15.89 7.62
C VAL A 253 -17.98 -16.54 6.39
N SER A 254 -16.77 -17.02 6.54
CA SER A 254 -16.05 -17.82 5.56
C SER A 254 -15.97 -19.24 6.13
N GLY A 255 -16.19 -20.28 5.35
CA GLY A 255 -15.94 -21.65 5.82
C GLY A 255 -14.52 -21.80 6.40
N PRO A 256 -14.22 -22.89 7.09
CA PRO A 256 -12.93 -23.06 7.77
C PRO A 256 -11.70 -22.96 6.86
N ASP A 257 -11.89 -23.01 5.54
CA ASP A 257 -10.80 -22.97 4.54
C ASP A 257 -10.82 -21.74 3.61
N ASP A 258 -11.65 -20.73 3.85
CA ASP A 258 -11.91 -19.65 2.88
C ASP A 258 -11.22 -18.32 3.16
N CYS A 259 -10.35 -18.22 4.17
CA CYS A 259 -9.58 -17.00 4.39
C CYS A 259 -8.22 -17.05 3.67
N GLU A 260 -8.08 -16.28 2.62
CA GLU A 260 -6.78 -16.07 1.97
C GLU A 260 -6.04 -14.89 2.62
N VAL A 261 -4.73 -15.04 2.82
CA VAL A 261 -3.84 -13.96 3.25
C VAL A 261 -2.81 -13.70 2.18
N ALA A 262 -2.80 -12.50 1.60
CA ALA A 262 -1.78 -12.08 0.66
C ALA A 262 -0.87 -11.00 1.24
N LEU A 263 0.41 -11.05 0.84
CA LEU A 263 1.44 -10.08 1.22
C LEU A 263 1.79 -9.25 -0.02
N THR A 264 1.75 -7.94 0.08
CA THR A 264 2.09 -7.03 -1.03
C THR A 264 2.95 -5.86 -0.57
N GLY A 265 3.70 -5.28 -1.51
CA GLY A 265 4.56 -4.12 -1.26
C GLY A 265 6.04 -4.43 -1.13
N GLY A 266 6.84 -3.37 -1.11
CA GLY A 266 8.30 -3.43 -1.19
C GLY A 266 8.99 -4.04 0.03
N LEU A 267 8.35 -4.05 1.19
CA LEU A 267 8.88 -4.61 2.43
C LEU A 267 9.29 -6.08 2.27
N PHE A 268 8.47 -6.87 1.58
CA PHE A 268 8.67 -8.32 1.43
C PHE A 268 9.84 -8.67 0.49
N ARG A 269 10.45 -7.67 -0.17
CA ARG A 269 11.72 -7.86 -0.92
C ARG A 269 12.93 -8.11 -0.01
N ILE A 270 12.81 -7.89 1.31
CA ILE A 270 13.81 -8.37 2.29
C ILE A 270 14.02 -9.88 2.15
N GLY A 271 13.00 -10.61 1.71
CA GLY A 271 13.10 -12.04 1.39
C GLY A 271 13.09 -12.94 2.61
N GLU A 272 13.78 -14.08 2.53
CA GLU A 272 13.74 -15.14 3.55
C GLU A 272 14.04 -14.70 4.99
N PRO A 273 14.93 -13.74 5.25
CA PRO A 273 15.16 -13.27 6.63
C PRO A 273 13.89 -12.76 7.33
N LEU A 274 12.95 -12.17 6.57
CA LEU A 274 11.63 -11.75 7.07
C LEU A 274 10.55 -12.80 6.79
N LEU A 275 10.51 -13.33 5.57
CA LEU A 275 9.42 -14.21 5.13
C LEU A 275 9.44 -15.57 5.85
N GLY A 276 10.62 -16.08 6.21
CA GLY A 276 10.75 -17.34 6.96
C GLY A 276 10.03 -17.27 8.32
N PRO A 277 10.44 -16.35 9.22
CA PRO A 277 9.74 -16.12 10.49
C PRO A 277 8.25 -15.77 10.29
N LEU A 278 7.92 -14.96 9.30
CA LEU A 278 6.54 -14.54 9.05
C LEU A 278 5.62 -15.72 8.69
N ARG A 279 6.08 -16.65 7.88
CA ARG A 279 5.29 -17.89 7.58
C ARG A 279 5.03 -18.69 8.84
N GLY A 280 6.01 -18.82 9.73
CA GLY A 280 5.83 -19.50 11.02
C GLY A 280 4.81 -18.81 11.92
N GLU A 281 4.89 -17.48 11.99
CA GLU A 281 3.94 -16.69 12.79
C GLU A 281 2.51 -16.71 12.21
N LEU A 282 2.35 -16.62 10.89
CA LEU A 282 1.05 -16.74 10.25
C LEU A 282 0.43 -18.12 10.48
N ALA A 283 1.19 -19.21 10.32
CA ALA A 283 0.70 -20.55 10.61
C ALA A 283 0.27 -20.74 12.07
N ARG A 284 0.93 -20.03 13.01
CA ARG A 284 0.58 -20.06 14.43
C ARG A 284 -0.63 -19.22 14.80
N GLN A 285 -0.72 -17.99 14.24
CA GLN A 285 -1.72 -16.98 14.63
C GLN A 285 -3.00 -17.06 13.78
N VAL A 286 -2.91 -17.57 12.56
CA VAL A 286 -4.03 -17.66 11.60
C VAL A 286 -4.02 -19.05 10.94
N PRO A 287 -4.10 -20.14 11.72
CA PRO A 287 -3.94 -21.50 11.20
C PRO A 287 -5.01 -21.87 10.14
N GLN A 288 -6.15 -21.17 10.13
CA GLN A 288 -7.22 -21.35 9.17
C GLN A 288 -6.97 -20.57 7.85
N ALA A 289 -5.96 -19.74 7.77
CA ALA A 289 -5.71 -18.94 6.59
C ALA A 289 -4.70 -19.60 5.66
N ARG A 290 -5.00 -19.54 4.37
CA ARG A 290 -4.08 -19.94 3.31
C ARG A 290 -3.29 -18.71 2.83
N VAL A 291 -1.98 -18.74 3.01
CA VAL A 291 -1.11 -17.68 2.44
C VAL A 291 -1.01 -17.89 0.92
N VAL A 292 -1.37 -16.85 0.18
CA VAL A 292 -1.37 -16.87 -1.30
C VAL A 292 -0.48 -15.75 -1.85
N PRO A 293 0.10 -15.92 -3.04
CA PRO A 293 0.78 -14.82 -3.73
C PRO A 293 -0.22 -13.73 -4.10
N ALA A 294 0.20 -12.48 -4.03
CA ALA A 294 -0.59 -11.36 -4.57
C ALA A 294 -0.70 -11.50 -6.09
N GLU A 295 -1.91 -11.38 -6.66
CA GLU A 295 -2.17 -11.50 -8.10
C GLU A 295 -1.69 -10.27 -8.88
N GLY A 296 -1.72 -9.10 -8.25
CA GLY A 296 -1.26 -7.84 -8.82
C GLY A 296 -0.95 -6.77 -7.76
N ASP A 297 -0.55 -5.62 -8.23
CA ASP A 297 -0.20 -4.47 -7.42
C ASP A 297 -1.39 -3.50 -7.19
N PRO A 298 -1.26 -2.41 -6.41
CA PRO A 298 -2.35 -1.46 -6.18
C PRO A 298 -2.91 -0.80 -7.46
N LEU A 299 -2.08 -0.58 -8.49
CA LEU A 299 -2.56 -0.03 -9.77
C LEU A 299 -3.46 -1.04 -10.50
N HIS A 300 -3.07 -2.31 -10.50
CA HIS A 300 -3.92 -3.39 -10.99
C HIS A 300 -5.25 -3.44 -10.23
N GLY A 301 -5.20 -3.33 -8.90
CA GLY A 301 -6.41 -3.31 -8.06
C GLY A 301 -7.31 -2.11 -8.34
N ALA A 302 -6.76 -0.95 -8.64
CA ALA A 302 -7.55 0.21 -9.06
C ALA A 302 -8.29 -0.08 -10.37
N LEU A 303 -7.64 -0.73 -11.35
CA LEU A 303 -8.30 -1.17 -12.60
C LEU A 303 -9.39 -2.20 -12.33
N GLU A 304 -9.14 -3.19 -11.48
CA GLU A 304 -10.13 -4.21 -11.13
C GLU A 304 -11.39 -3.61 -10.50
N ILE A 305 -11.24 -2.65 -9.59
CA ILE A 305 -12.38 -1.90 -9.02
C ILE A 305 -13.10 -1.12 -10.13
N ALA A 306 -12.38 -0.45 -11.03
CA ALA A 306 -12.98 0.32 -12.12
C ALA A 306 -13.73 -0.60 -13.11
N ARG A 307 -13.21 -1.79 -13.42
CA ARG A 307 -13.91 -2.82 -14.22
C ARG A 307 -15.20 -3.28 -13.55
N ALA A 308 -15.13 -3.54 -12.26
CA ALA A 308 -16.31 -3.91 -11.48
C ALA A 308 -17.38 -2.81 -11.45
N LEU A 309 -16.98 -1.53 -11.40
CA LEU A 309 -17.88 -0.38 -11.49
C LEU A 309 -18.48 -0.20 -12.89
N ALA A 310 -17.76 -0.56 -13.96
CA ALA A 310 -18.27 -0.48 -15.32
C ALA A 310 -19.47 -1.40 -15.54
N GLY A 311 -19.52 -2.52 -14.80
CA GLY A 311 -20.63 -3.49 -14.77
C GLY A 311 -21.35 -3.51 -13.41
N PRO A 312 -22.20 -4.52 -13.18
CA PRO A 312 -22.88 -4.70 -11.88
C PRO A 312 -22.03 -5.52 -10.89
N GLY A 313 -20.71 -5.58 -11.09
CA GLY A 313 -19.85 -6.57 -10.46
C GLY A 313 -19.08 -6.14 -9.22
N LEU A 314 -19.26 -4.92 -8.71
CA LEU A 314 -18.55 -4.47 -7.50
C LEU A 314 -19.09 -5.18 -6.26
N ARG A 315 -18.27 -6.06 -5.69
CA ARG A 315 -18.58 -6.85 -4.48
C ARG A 315 -17.88 -6.32 -3.23
N LEU A 316 -16.80 -5.54 -3.42
CA LEU A 316 -16.10 -4.92 -2.29
C LEU A 316 -17.05 -3.94 -1.59
N PRO A 317 -17.18 -3.98 -0.25
CA PRO A 317 -18.17 -3.20 0.46
C PRO A 317 -17.85 -1.70 0.38
N PRO A 318 -18.80 -0.85 -0.05
CA PRO A 318 -18.64 0.59 0.03
C PRO A 318 -18.41 1.03 1.48
N HIS A 319 -17.58 2.06 1.65
CA HIS A 319 -17.27 2.60 2.97
C HIS A 319 -16.89 4.09 2.85
N PRO A 320 -17.40 4.97 3.70
CA PRO A 320 -17.22 6.42 3.56
C PRO A 320 -15.77 6.89 3.48
N SER A 321 -14.84 6.17 4.11
CA SER A 321 -13.42 6.54 4.14
C SER A 321 -12.48 5.56 3.43
N LEU A 322 -12.88 4.29 3.23
CA LEU A 322 -12.03 3.27 2.61
C LEU A 322 -12.34 3.09 1.11
N LEU A 323 -13.61 2.92 0.75
CA LEU A 323 -14.06 2.76 -0.64
C LEU A 323 -15.31 3.61 -0.87
N PHE A 324 -15.09 4.86 -1.22
CA PHE A 324 -16.15 5.80 -1.48
C PHE A 324 -16.63 5.68 -2.93
N VAL A 325 -17.93 5.39 -3.10
CA VAL A 325 -18.61 5.36 -4.39
C VAL A 325 -19.76 6.38 -4.32
N PRO A 326 -19.72 7.48 -5.11
CA PRO A 326 -20.78 8.48 -5.10
C PRO A 326 -22.15 7.87 -5.35
N GLY A 327 -23.15 8.23 -4.53
CA GLY A 327 -24.52 7.76 -4.66
C GLY A 327 -24.80 6.36 -4.09
N VAL A 328 -23.80 5.71 -3.48
CA VAL A 328 -23.95 4.46 -2.71
C VAL A 328 -23.65 4.77 -1.25
N THR A 329 -24.64 4.58 -0.38
CA THR A 329 -24.52 4.78 1.09
C THR A 329 -24.57 3.44 1.79
#